data_2d58cfa307b0494f9c9d24ca244a47de
#
_entry.id   2d58cfa307b0494f9c9d24ca244a47de
#
_cell.length_a   1.000
_cell.length_b   1.000
_cell.length_c   1.000
_cell.angle_alpha   90.00
_cell.angle_beta   90.00
_cell.angle_gamma   90.00
#
_symmetry.space_group_name_H-M   'P 1'
#
loop_
_entity.id
_entity.type
_entity.pdbx_description
1 polymer ?
#
loop_
_entity_poly.entity_id
_entity_poly.type
_entity_poly.pdbx_seq_one_letter_code
_entity_poly.pdbx_strand_id
1 'polypeptide(L)'
;MNSTTNHFPAVSLVATPTKRRSMIDLAVEIERRGFSGIACPSLGATMSLCTSLAHATSTISFWTSIQPIYYNHPFELGNTAAHIHEISGGRFSLGLGVSHEPVTKRLGVTVARPLADIEHYVGQMRSNERFSGQLPPILLATLRDKMLALATRIADGAIWANASLSAIPRQVALITGSAPSGFRLANMIPTVIDDDITAARAINRKTLTGYVILPNYRNYWRAAGYVEEMDALEGVIASTAKEALAEKLIATMSDRWLDDCTISGSASHVRDRL
;
A
#
# COMPACT_ATOMS: atom_id res chain seq x y z
N MET A 1 19.10 -18.02 21.42
CA MET A 1 17.91 -18.80 21.04
C MET A 1 17.00 -17.86 20.22
N ASN A 2 17.08 -17.95 18.88
CA ASN A 2 16.17 -17.19 18.03
C ASN A 2 14.79 -17.84 18.12
N SER A 3 13.90 -17.26 18.90
CA SER A 3 12.48 -17.59 18.78
C SER A 3 12.00 -17.02 17.46
N THR A 4 11.86 -17.84 16.45
CA THR A 4 11.03 -17.54 15.29
C THR A 4 9.59 -17.50 15.80
N THR A 5 9.19 -16.34 16.33
CA THR A 5 7.77 -16.06 16.53
C THR A 5 7.15 -16.03 15.13
N ASN A 6 6.42 -17.08 14.77
CA ASN A 6 5.57 -17.09 13.57
C ASN A 6 4.53 -15.99 13.73
N HIS A 7 4.87 -14.77 13.29
CA HIS A 7 3.90 -13.69 13.23
C HIS A 7 3.06 -13.88 11.97
N PHE A 8 1.73 -13.84 12.12
CA PHE A 8 0.87 -13.70 10.97
C PHE A 8 1.23 -12.42 10.19
N PRO A 9 0.99 -12.37 8.87
CA PRO A 9 1.25 -11.16 8.08
C PRO A 9 0.43 -10.00 8.61
N ALA A 10 0.76 -8.78 8.17
CA ALA A 10 -0.09 -7.63 8.39
C ALA A 10 -1.36 -7.72 7.51
N VAL A 11 -2.45 -7.15 8.00
CA VAL A 11 -3.73 -7.11 7.28
C VAL A 11 -4.16 -5.69 6.97
N SER A 12 -4.94 -5.52 5.92
CA SER A 12 -5.48 -4.21 5.53
C SER A 12 -6.84 -3.96 6.18
N LEU A 13 -7.04 -2.77 6.77
CA LEU A 13 -8.29 -2.39 7.42
C LEU A 13 -8.74 -1.00 6.96
N VAL A 14 -9.99 -0.89 6.51
CA VAL A 14 -10.58 0.33 5.95
C VAL A 14 -11.64 0.90 6.89
N ALA A 15 -11.65 2.24 7.06
CA ALA A 15 -12.70 2.96 7.81
C ALA A 15 -14.02 3.01 7.02
N THR A 16 -14.61 1.85 6.74
CA THR A 16 -15.83 1.73 5.92
C THR A 16 -16.98 2.53 6.51
N PRO A 17 -17.60 3.45 5.75
CA PRO A 17 -18.79 4.17 6.20
C PRO A 17 -19.87 3.22 6.71
N THR A 18 -20.59 3.62 7.74
CA THR A 18 -21.61 2.82 8.46
C THR A 18 -21.09 1.63 9.28
N LYS A 19 -19.83 1.18 9.06
CA LYS A 19 -19.21 0.05 9.76
C LYS A 19 -17.99 0.46 10.61
N ARG A 20 -17.75 1.76 10.82
CA ARG A 20 -16.50 2.24 11.47
C ARG A 20 -16.30 1.65 12.86
N ARG A 21 -17.37 1.50 13.65
CA ARG A 21 -17.27 0.90 14.99
C ARG A 21 -16.81 -0.56 14.91
N SER A 22 -17.46 -1.36 14.06
CA SER A 22 -17.08 -2.78 13.91
C SER A 22 -15.66 -2.95 13.31
N MET A 23 -15.13 -1.97 12.59
CA MET A 23 -13.72 -2.00 12.14
C MET A 23 -12.76 -1.81 13.31
N ILE A 24 -13.11 -1.01 14.30
CA ILE A 24 -12.30 -0.87 15.52
C ILE A 24 -12.34 -2.17 16.33
N ASP A 25 -13.51 -2.76 16.51
CA ASP A 25 -13.67 -4.04 17.21
C ASP A 25 -12.89 -5.17 16.49
N LEU A 26 -12.90 -5.16 15.15
CA LEU A 26 -12.08 -6.09 14.34
C LEU A 26 -10.58 -5.87 14.54
N ALA A 27 -10.12 -4.62 14.69
CA ALA A 27 -8.70 -4.32 14.93
C ALA A 27 -8.22 -4.91 16.26
N VAL A 28 -9.03 -4.85 17.31
CA VAL A 28 -8.73 -5.50 18.60
C VAL A 28 -8.63 -7.02 18.45
N GLU A 29 -9.51 -7.63 17.64
CA GLU A 29 -9.46 -9.06 17.37
C GLU A 29 -8.23 -9.45 16.53
N ILE A 30 -7.83 -8.62 15.54
CA ILE A 30 -6.60 -8.78 14.75
C ILE A 30 -5.37 -8.79 15.67
N GLU A 31 -5.29 -7.84 16.61
CA GLU A 31 -4.22 -7.79 17.61
C GLU A 31 -4.23 -9.05 18.48
N ARG A 32 -5.38 -9.45 19.02
CA ARG A 32 -5.53 -10.64 19.87
C ARG A 32 -5.10 -11.92 19.18
N ARG A 33 -5.27 -12.00 17.85
CA ARG A 33 -4.85 -13.17 17.03
C ARG A 33 -3.37 -13.16 16.68
N GLY A 34 -2.61 -12.12 17.00
CA GLY A 34 -1.17 -12.07 16.78
C GLY A 34 -0.75 -11.72 15.35
N PHE A 35 -1.58 -10.98 14.60
CA PHE A 35 -1.16 -10.42 13.33
C PHE A 35 -0.04 -9.39 13.54
N SER A 36 0.88 -9.27 12.58
CA SER A 36 2.07 -8.42 12.72
C SER A 36 1.78 -6.92 12.61
N GLY A 37 0.64 -6.53 12.03
CA GLY A 37 0.29 -5.12 11.88
C GLY A 37 -1.02 -4.88 11.13
N ILE A 38 -1.43 -3.61 11.13
CA ILE A 38 -2.62 -3.14 10.41
C ILE A 38 -2.23 -2.05 9.43
N ALA A 39 -2.42 -2.29 8.14
CA ALA A 39 -2.27 -1.30 7.07
C ALA A 39 -3.61 -0.59 6.83
N CYS A 40 -3.61 0.75 6.85
CA CYS A 40 -4.82 1.57 6.68
C CYS A 40 -4.78 2.30 5.32
N PRO A 41 -5.42 1.78 4.26
CA PRO A 41 -5.44 2.43 2.96
C PRO A 41 -6.34 3.67 2.94
N SER A 42 -6.09 4.59 2.00
CA SER A 42 -6.79 5.88 1.87
C SER A 42 -8.21 5.77 1.27
N LEU A 43 -8.98 4.80 1.75
CA LEU A 43 -10.36 4.57 1.33
C LEU A 43 -11.34 5.10 2.40
N GLY A 44 -11.22 6.37 2.75
CA GLY A 44 -12.09 7.00 3.77
C GLY A 44 -11.29 7.80 4.80
N ALA A 45 -11.74 7.79 6.05
CA ALA A 45 -11.16 8.56 7.16
C ALA A 45 -9.92 7.86 7.76
N THR A 46 -8.85 7.74 6.99
CA THR A 46 -7.65 6.94 7.33
C THR A 46 -6.96 7.44 8.60
N MET A 47 -6.67 8.74 8.70
CA MET A 47 -6.01 9.30 9.88
C MET A 47 -6.90 9.16 11.13
N SER A 48 -8.22 9.35 10.99
CA SER A 48 -9.18 9.12 12.08
C SER A 48 -9.23 7.65 12.52
N LEU A 49 -9.12 6.71 11.57
CA LEU A 49 -8.98 5.29 11.91
C LEU A 49 -7.69 5.06 12.70
N CYS A 50 -6.56 5.59 12.25
CA CYS A 50 -5.28 5.45 12.94
C CYS A 50 -5.33 6.02 14.36
N THR A 51 -6.00 7.17 14.58
CA THR A 51 -6.25 7.70 15.93
C THR A 51 -7.07 6.72 16.78
N SER A 52 -8.13 6.13 16.19
CA SER A 52 -8.94 5.14 16.91
C SER A 52 -8.14 3.88 17.26
N LEU A 53 -7.26 3.41 16.36
CA LEU A 53 -6.38 2.27 16.61
C LEU A 53 -5.38 2.56 17.73
N ALA A 54 -4.83 3.76 17.79
CA ALA A 54 -3.91 4.17 18.85
C ALA A 54 -4.52 3.97 20.26
N HIS A 55 -5.83 4.23 20.40
CA HIS A 55 -6.56 4.06 21.66
C HIS A 55 -7.12 2.65 21.88
N ALA A 56 -7.54 1.97 20.80
CA ALA A 56 -8.25 0.69 20.92
C ALA A 56 -7.31 -0.52 21.00
N THR A 57 -6.07 -0.39 20.56
CA THR A 57 -5.06 -1.46 20.55
C THR A 57 -3.88 -1.09 21.47
N SER A 58 -3.08 -2.09 21.86
CA SER A 58 -2.03 -1.93 22.86
C SER A 58 -0.62 -2.21 22.36
N THR A 59 -0.46 -3.15 21.43
CA THR A 59 0.84 -3.68 21.01
C THR A 59 1.03 -3.70 19.50
N ILE A 60 -0.04 -3.89 18.72
CA ILE A 60 0.05 -4.03 17.28
C ILE A 60 0.53 -2.75 16.59
N SER A 61 1.46 -2.89 15.66
CA SER A 61 1.89 -1.78 14.81
C SER A 61 0.84 -1.47 13.75
N PHE A 62 0.70 -0.22 13.36
CA PHE A 62 -0.22 0.17 12.30
C PHE A 62 0.32 1.37 11.51
N TRP A 63 -0.11 1.50 10.26
CA TRP A 63 0.37 2.57 9.37
C TRP A 63 -0.65 2.93 8.30
N THR A 64 -0.54 4.14 7.76
CA THR A 64 -1.28 4.49 6.54
C THR A 64 -0.66 3.82 5.31
N SER A 65 -1.50 3.27 4.42
CA SER A 65 -1.04 2.56 3.21
C SER A 65 -1.85 2.97 1.96
N ILE A 66 -1.78 4.21 1.58
CA ILE A 66 -0.97 5.34 2.07
C ILE A 66 -1.85 6.57 2.27
N GLN A 67 -1.35 7.59 2.99
CA GLN A 67 -1.97 8.91 3.01
C GLN A 67 -1.47 9.72 1.81
N PRO A 68 -2.37 10.18 0.92
CA PRO A 68 -1.99 11.05 -0.20
C PRO A 68 -1.50 12.41 0.29
N ILE A 69 -0.36 12.88 -0.26
CA ILE A 69 0.23 14.17 0.13
C ILE A 69 -0.66 15.36 -0.24
N TYR A 70 -1.55 15.22 -1.22
CA TYR A 70 -2.42 16.30 -1.69
C TYR A 70 -3.72 16.45 -0.88
N TYR A 71 -3.97 15.60 0.13
CA TYR A 71 -5.17 15.71 0.97
C TYR A 71 -5.05 16.77 2.06
N ASN A 72 -3.84 16.99 2.56
CA ASN A 72 -3.59 17.86 3.70
C ASN A 72 -2.36 18.74 3.46
N HIS A 73 -2.35 19.90 4.07
CA HIS A 73 -1.11 20.67 4.17
C HIS A 73 -0.08 19.91 5.02
N PRO A 74 1.23 19.88 4.66
CA PRO A 74 2.25 19.12 5.39
C PRO A 74 2.36 19.48 6.87
N PHE A 75 2.10 20.74 7.24
CA PHE A 75 2.05 21.16 8.63
C PHE A 75 0.94 20.44 9.41
N GLU A 76 -0.29 20.41 8.89
CA GLU A 76 -1.42 19.77 9.53
C GLU A 76 -1.27 18.25 9.61
N LEU A 77 -0.79 17.64 8.53
CA LEU A 77 -0.54 16.19 8.53
C LEU A 77 0.60 15.83 9.50
N GLY A 78 1.63 16.66 9.60
CA GLY A 78 2.72 16.49 10.56
C GLY A 78 2.24 16.50 12.01
N ASN A 79 1.43 17.49 12.38
CA ASN A 79 0.83 17.56 13.71
C ASN A 79 -0.04 16.33 14.02
N THR A 80 -0.91 15.95 13.10
CA THR A 80 -1.77 14.78 13.27
C THR A 80 -0.96 13.49 13.40
N ALA A 81 0.07 13.32 12.57
CA ALA A 81 0.91 12.12 12.58
C ALA A 81 1.75 12.02 13.86
N ALA A 82 2.34 13.12 14.32
CA ALA A 82 3.09 13.18 15.57
C ALA A 82 2.19 12.85 16.77
N HIS A 83 0.98 13.43 16.81
CA HIS A 83 0.00 13.12 17.85
C HIS A 83 -0.34 11.62 17.90
N ILE A 84 -0.65 11.00 16.75
CA ILE A 84 -0.95 9.55 16.70
C ILE A 84 0.25 8.72 17.13
N HIS A 85 1.46 9.12 16.74
CA HIS A 85 2.69 8.44 17.10
C HIS A 85 2.91 8.46 18.62
N GLU A 86 2.75 9.61 19.24
CA GLU A 86 2.89 9.80 20.67
C GLU A 86 1.85 9.00 21.46
N ILE A 87 0.56 9.17 21.19
CA ILE A 87 -0.52 8.48 21.94
C ILE A 87 -0.53 6.97 21.71
N SER A 88 0.05 6.48 20.60
CA SER A 88 0.20 5.04 20.35
C SER A 88 1.45 4.44 21.02
N GLY A 89 2.31 5.22 21.66
CA GLY A 89 3.58 4.75 22.21
C GLY A 89 4.55 4.29 21.12
N GLY A 90 4.59 4.99 19.96
CA GLY A 90 5.52 4.70 18.88
C GLY A 90 5.08 3.61 17.91
N ARG A 91 3.88 3.06 18.02
CA ARG A 91 3.36 1.97 17.17
C ARG A 91 2.92 2.42 15.76
N PHE A 92 2.69 3.70 15.58
CA PHE A 92 2.24 4.29 14.32
C PHE A 92 3.41 4.59 13.38
N SER A 93 3.20 4.37 12.08
CA SER A 93 4.06 4.84 11.00
C SER A 93 3.25 5.53 9.92
N LEU A 94 3.81 6.56 9.28
CA LEU A 94 3.13 7.33 8.26
C LEU A 94 3.55 6.90 6.86
N GLY A 95 2.71 6.11 6.19
CA GLY A 95 2.88 5.82 4.77
C GLY A 95 2.36 6.98 3.92
N LEU A 96 3.18 7.52 3.03
CA LEU A 96 2.88 8.65 2.14
C LEU A 96 2.95 8.24 0.67
N GLY A 97 2.17 8.91 -0.17
CA GLY A 97 2.22 8.71 -1.63
C GLY A 97 1.58 9.86 -2.39
N VAL A 98 1.86 9.90 -3.70
CA VAL A 98 1.34 10.94 -4.61
C VAL A 98 -0.08 10.66 -5.12
N SER A 99 -0.67 9.52 -4.75
CA SER A 99 -1.98 9.09 -5.23
C SER A 99 -2.04 8.83 -6.74
N HIS A 100 -3.25 8.72 -7.30
CA HIS A 100 -3.49 8.40 -8.70
C HIS A 100 -4.28 9.53 -9.38
N GLU A 101 -4.09 9.69 -10.68
CA GLU A 101 -4.71 10.75 -11.47
C GLU A 101 -6.23 10.92 -11.24
N PRO A 102 -7.08 9.86 -11.20
CA PRO A 102 -8.50 10.05 -10.92
C PRO A 102 -8.80 10.69 -9.57
N VAL A 103 -7.96 10.47 -8.57
CA VAL A 103 -8.10 11.06 -7.24
C VAL A 103 -7.64 12.52 -7.25
N THR A 104 -6.45 12.79 -7.79
CA THR A 104 -5.90 14.15 -7.84
C THR A 104 -6.75 15.07 -8.70
N LYS A 105 -7.29 14.56 -9.83
CA LYS A 105 -8.26 15.28 -10.65
C LYS A 105 -9.53 15.66 -9.88
N ARG A 106 -10.06 14.75 -9.06
CA ARG A 106 -11.24 15.03 -8.19
C ARG A 106 -10.94 16.13 -7.16
N LEU A 107 -9.69 16.22 -6.71
CA LEU A 107 -9.24 17.26 -5.78
C LEU A 107 -8.90 18.59 -6.49
N GLY A 108 -8.96 18.66 -7.82
CA GLY A 108 -8.53 19.83 -8.59
C GLY A 108 -7.00 20.04 -8.58
N VAL A 109 -6.22 18.99 -8.28
CA VAL A 109 -4.76 19.07 -8.20
C VAL A 109 -4.13 18.54 -9.48
N THR A 110 -3.22 19.31 -10.06
CA THR A 110 -2.38 18.88 -11.18
C THR A 110 -1.04 18.38 -10.65
N VAL A 111 -0.77 17.11 -10.85
CA VAL A 111 0.50 16.47 -10.46
C VAL A 111 1.47 16.58 -11.62
N ALA A 112 2.48 17.44 -11.50
CA ALA A 112 3.47 17.64 -12.55
C ALA A 112 4.77 16.86 -12.29
N ARG A 113 5.26 16.86 -11.05
CA ARG A 113 6.57 16.29 -10.68
C ARG A 113 6.48 15.44 -9.40
N PRO A 114 5.91 14.23 -9.47
CA PRO A 114 5.57 13.42 -8.28
C PRO A 114 6.76 13.15 -7.34
N LEU A 115 7.99 13.00 -7.89
CA LEU A 115 9.18 12.80 -7.07
C LEU A 115 9.56 14.07 -6.30
N ALA A 116 9.56 15.23 -6.97
CA ALA A 116 9.88 16.51 -6.33
C ALA A 116 8.78 16.93 -5.35
N ASP A 117 7.53 16.68 -5.69
CA ASP A 117 6.38 17.02 -4.83
C ASP A 117 6.46 16.28 -3.49
N ILE A 118 6.72 14.97 -3.51
CA ILE A 118 6.80 14.18 -2.28
C ILE A 118 8.08 14.49 -1.47
N GLU A 119 9.21 14.75 -2.15
CA GLU A 119 10.47 15.17 -1.52
C GLU A 119 10.29 16.51 -0.79
N HIS A 120 9.67 17.47 -1.44
CA HIS A 120 9.35 18.77 -0.85
C HIS A 120 8.39 18.63 0.33
N TYR A 121 7.34 17.82 0.19
CA TYR A 121 6.34 17.59 1.23
C TYR A 121 6.96 17.00 2.50
N VAL A 122 7.76 15.95 2.37
CA VAL A 122 8.48 15.34 3.49
C VAL A 122 9.45 16.33 4.13
N GLY A 123 10.17 17.13 3.31
CA GLY A 123 11.05 18.18 3.79
C GLY A 123 10.33 19.23 4.63
N GLN A 124 9.14 19.67 4.19
CA GLN A 124 8.30 20.59 4.95
C GLN A 124 7.79 19.99 6.26
N MET A 125 7.38 18.73 6.27
CA MET A 125 6.98 18.06 7.52
C MET A 125 8.13 18.05 8.54
N ARG A 126 9.33 17.62 8.11
CA ARG A 126 10.52 17.55 8.97
C ARG A 126 10.96 18.93 9.49
N SER A 127 10.90 19.97 8.65
CA SER A 127 11.25 21.33 9.09
C SER A 127 10.30 21.90 10.17
N ASN A 128 9.09 21.36 10.25
CA ASN A 128 8.08 21.73 11.24
C ASN A 128 8.07 20.84 12.50
N GLU A 129 8.93 19.83 12.60
CA GLU A 129 8.95 18.85 13.70
C GLU A 129 9.11 19.49 15.08
N ARG A 130 9.82 20.62 15.17
CA ARG A 130 9.92 21.41 16.41
C ARG A 130 8.57 21.94 16.95
N PHE A 131 7.54 22.03 16.09
CA PHE A 131 6.20 22.48 16.46
C PHE A 131 5.23 21.31 16.59
N SER A 132 5.34 20.29 15.74
CA SER A 132 4.44 19.13 15.73
C SER A 132 4.78 18.09 16.81
N GLY A 133 6.00 18.06 17.32
CA GLY A 133 6.55 16.95 18.07
C GLY A 133 7.20 15.92 17.15
N GLN A 134 7.71 14.84 17.70
CA GLN A 134 8.42 13.80 16.97
C GLN A 134 7.53 13.16 15.91
N LEU A 135 7.98 13.20 14.66
CA LEU A 135 7.29 12.52 13.57
C LEU A 135 7.43 11.00 13.68
N PRO A 136 6.41 10.23 13.28
CA PRO A 136 6.55 8.79 13.12
C PRO A 136 7.53 8.45 12.01
N PRO A 137 8.03 7.20 11.96
CA PRO A 137 8.72 6.71 10.78
C PRO A 137 7.88 6.90 9.52
N ILE A 138 8.49 7.44 8.46
CA ILE A 138 7.85 7.73 7.18
C ILE A 138 8.14 6.60 6.20
N LEU A 139 7.10 6.06 5.57
CA LEU A 139 7.20 5.04 4.52
C LEU A 139 6.68 5.63 3.20
N LEU A 140 7.39 5.47 2.09
CA LEU A 140 6.92 5.96 0.80
C LEU A 140 6.27 4.85 -0.04
N ALA A 141 5.13 5.18 -0.67
CA ALA A 141 4.57 4.35 -1.72
C ALA A 141 5.49 4.34 -2.93
N THR A 142 5.97 3.17 -3.30
CA THR A 142 6.91 2.99 -4.41
C THR A 142 6.38 1.92 -5.37
N LEU A 143 6.50 2.16 -6.66
CA LEU A 143 6.28 1.13 -7.67
C LEU A 143 7.54 0.95 -8.50
N ARG A 144 8.17 2.04 -8.93
CA ARG A 144 9.32 2.03 -9.84
C ARG A 144 10.60 2.51 -9.16
N ASP A 145 11.72 2.15 -9.74
CA ASP A 145 13.07 2.32 -9.22
C ASP A 145 13.42 3.74 -8.74
N LYS A 146 12.97 4.77 -9.48
CA LYS A 146 13.26 6.17 -9.10
C LYS A 146 12.61 6.58 -7.78
N MET A 147 11.36 6.15 -7.53
CA MET A 147 10.68 6.44 -6.27
C MET A 147 11.27 5.60 -5.13
N LEU A 148 11.67 4.35 -5.41
CA LEU A 148 12.34 3.50 -4.45
C LEU A 148 13.71 4.08 -4.03
N ALA A 149 14.51 4.55 -4.99
CA ALA A 149 15.77 5.25 -4.72
C ALA A 149 15.57 6.57 -3.95
N LEU A 150 14.48 7.30 -4.22
CA LEU A 150 14.14 8.49 -3.42
C LEU A 150 13.81 8.11 -1.98
N ALA A 151 13.05 7.02 -1.77
CA ALA A 151 12.66 6.56 -0.44
C ALA A 151 13.88 6.28 0.45
N THR A 152 14.98 5.72 -0.07
CA THR A 152 16.19 5.49 0.73
C THR A 152 16.88 6.76 1.22
N ARG A 153 16.59 7.91 0.59
CA ARG A 153 17.20 9.21 0.97
C ARG A 153 16.36 10.02 1.93
N ILE A 154 15.03 9.89 1.85
CA ILE A 154 14.11 10.79 2.55
C ILE A 154 13.09 10.08 3.46
N ALA A 155 13.16 8.76 3.58
CA ALA A 155 12.17 7.99 4.33
C ALA A 155 12.81 6.83 5.10
N ASP A 156 12.01 6.18 5.94
CA ASP A 156 12.40 5.07 6.79
C ASP A 156 11.93 3.71 6.22
N GLY A 157 11.33 3.74 5.02
CA GLY A 157 10.88 2.53 4.33
C GLY A 157 10.14 2.79 3.04
N ALA A 158 9.78 1.70 2.36
CA ALA A 158 9.05 1.69 1.10
C ALA A 158 7.89 0.69 1.13
N ILE A 159 6.78 1.05 0.49
CA ILE A 159 5.58 0.22 0.39
C ILE A 159 5.24 0.06 -1.08
N TRP A 160 5.16 -1.18 -1.54
CA TRP A 160 4.56 -1.53 -2.83
C TRP A 160 3.09 -1.88 -2.68
N ALA A 161 2.38 -1.82 -3.78
CA ALA A 161 1.04 -2.39 -3.90
C ALA A 161 0.96 -3.20 -5.18
N ASN A 162 0.51 -4.43 -5.09
CA ASN A 162 0.40 -5.38 -6.21
C ASN A 162 1.72 -5.56 -6.98
N ALA A 163 2.84 -5.53 -6.27
CA ALA A 163 4.12 -5.74 -6.91
C ALA A 163 4.26 -7.19 -7.39
N SER A 164 4.92 -7.36 -8.53
CA SER A 164 5.31 -8.67 -9.03
C SER A 164 6.39 -9.27 -8.14
N LEU A 165 6.12 -10.43 -7.55
CA LEU A 165 7.07 -11.12 -6.67
C LEU A 165 8.41 -11.41 -7.36
N SER A 166 8.36 -11.75 -8.65
CA SER A 166 9.55 -11.98 -9.47
C SER A 166 10.44 -10.73 -9.64
N ALA A 167 9.88 -9.52 -9.54
CA ALA A 167 10.61 -8.27 -9.68
C ALA A 167 11.20 -7.74 -8.37
N ILE A 168 10.67 -8.18 -7.21
CA ILE A 168 11.11 -7.70 -5.88
C ILE A 168 12.62 -7.91 -5.64
N PRO A 169 13.23 -9.10 -5.91
CA PRO A 169 14.66 -9.27 -5.66
C PRO A 169 15.52 -8.26 -6.42
N ARG A 170 15.20 -7.96 -7.68
CA ARG A 170 15.90 -6.94 -8.45
C ARG A 170 15.74 -5.54 -7.83
N GLN A 171 14.53 -5.18 -7.42
CA GLN A 171 14.28 -3.87 -6.82
C GLN A 171 14.97 -3.73 -5.46
N VAL A 172 14.97 -4.78 -4.63
CA VAL A 172 15.72 -4.80 -3.36
C VAL A 172 17.22 -4.65 -3.61
N ALA A 173 17.77 -5.33 -4.60
CA ALA A 173 19.18 -5.22 -4.97
C ALA A 173 19.59 -3.78 -5.33
N LEU A 174 18.69 -2.99 -5.96
CA LEU A 174 18.97 -1.60 -6.30
C LEU A 174 19.20 -0.67 -5.09
N ILE A 175 18.65 -1.02 -3.94
CA ILE A 175 18.76 -0.23 -2.72
C ILE A 175 19.71 -0.83 -1.69
N THR A 176 20.24 -2.04 -1.95
CA THR A 176 21.23 -2.68 -1.10
C THR A 176 22.48 -1.80 -1.03
N GLY A 177 22.86 -1.40 0.18
CA GLY A 177 24.01 -0.50 0.42
C GLY A 177 23.67 1.01 0.39
N SER A 178 22.49 1.41 -0.10
CA SER A 178 22.02 2.80 -0.02
C SER A 178 20.90 2.99 0.99
N ALA A 179 20.15 1.95 1.29
CA ALA A 179 19.09 2.00 2.30
C ALA A 179 19.69 2.12 3.72
N PRO A 180 19.16 3.00 4.58
CA PRO A 180 19.61 3.12 5.97
C PRO A 180 19.32 1.84 6.76
N SER A 181 20.08 1.63 7.84
CA SER A 181 19.82 0.52 8.76
C SER A 181 18.39 0.59 9.29
N GLY A 182 17.70 -0.55 9.30
CA GLY A 182 16.29 -0.60 9.72
C GLY A 182 15.28 -0.14 8.68
N PHE A 183 15.69 0.11 7.44
CA PHE A 183 14.79 0.47 6.35
C PHE A 183 13.74 -0.62 6.12
N ARG A 184 12.46 -0.24 6.23
CA ARG A 184 11.35 -1.18 6.19
C ARG A 184 10.79 -1.35 4.80
N LEU A 185 10.49 -2.60 4.42
CA LEU A 185 9.87 -2.93 3.14
C LEU A 185 8.53 -3.63 3.39
N ALA A 186 7.51 -3.23 2.65
CA ALA A 186 6.20 -3.87 2.68
C ALA A 186 5.60 -3.95 1.27
N ASN A 187 4.80 -4.99 1.01
CA ASN A 187 4.02 -5.11 -0.22
C ASN A 187 2.58 -5.48 0.12
N MET A 188 1.62 -4.74 -0.41
CA MET A 188 0.21 -5.12 -0.35
C MET A 188 -0.04 -6.17 -1.44
N ILE A 189 -0.43 -7.36 -1.03
CA ILE A 189 -0.67 -8.52 -1.90
C ILE A 189 -2.13 -8.92 -1.77
N PRO A 190 -2.96 -8.76 -2.83
CA PRO A 190 -4.31 -9.29 -2.82
C PRO A 190 -4.28 -10.80 -2.62
N THR A 191 -4.94 -11.26 -1.56
CA THR A 191 -4.89 -12.66 -1.13
C THR A 191 -6.30 -13.20 -0.97
N VAL A 192 -6.58 -14.33 -1.59
CA VAL A 192 -7.85 -15.05 -1.47
C VAL A 192 -7.59 -16.48 -1.05
N ILE A 193 -8.16 -16.87 0.09
CA ILE A 193 -8.11 -18.24 0.61
C ILE A 193 -9.39 -18.96 0.16
N ASP A 194 -9.23 -19.90 -0.78
CA ASP A 194 -10.29 -20.77 -1.26
C ASP A 194 -9.66 -22.04 -1.82
N ASP A 195 -10.23 -23.21 -1.54
CA ASP A 195 -9.75 -24.47 -2.10
C ASP A 195 -10.03 -24.58 -3.61
N ASP A 196 -11.03 -23.85 -4.13
CA ASP A 196 -11.23 -23.65 -5.56
C ASP A 196 -10.33 -22.50 -6.05
N ILE A 197 -9.19 -22.85 -6.62
CA ILE A 197 -8.25 -21.87 -7.16
C ILE A 197 -8.84 -21.00 -8.28
N THR A 198 -9.79 -21.52 -9.04
CA THR A 198 -10.47 -20.78 -10.12
C THR A 198 -11.34 -19.68 -9.53
N ALA A 199 -12.10 -19.99 -8.49
CA ALA A 199 -12.89 -19.03 -7.74
C ALA A 199 -11.99 -17.97 -7.08
N ALA A 200 -10.91 -18.39 -6.43
CA ALA A 200 -9.93 -17.49 -5.80
C ALA A 200 -9.32 -16.50 -6.81
N ARG A 201 -8.86 -17.00 -7.96
CA ARG A 201 -8.32 -16.17 -9.05
C ARG A 201 -9.35 -15.21 -9.63
N ALA A 202 -10.61 -15.63 -9.76
CA ALA A 202 -11.68 -14.76 -10.25
C ALA A 202 -11.88 -13.52 -9.34
N ILE A 203 -11.82 -13.71 -8.03
CA ILE A 203 -11.89 -12.62 -7.04
C ILE A 203 -10.67 -11.68 -7.18
N ASN A 204 -9.46 -12.24 -7.29
CA ASN A 204 -8.24 -11.44 -7.46
C ASN A 204 -8.23 -10.66 -8.79
N ARG A 205 -8.69 -11.26 -9.91
CA ARG A 205 -8.88 -10.52 -11.18
C ARG A 205 -9.81 -9.33 -10.99
N LYS A 206 -10.94 -9.53 -10.33
CA LYS A 206 -11.89 -8.43 -10.03
C LYS A 206 -11.22 -7.34 -9.20
N THR A 207 -10.42 -7.69 -8.22
CA THR A 207 -9.67 -6.72 -7.39
C THR A 207 -8.69 -5.91 -8.26
N LEU A 208 -7.98 -6.56 -9.17
CA LEU A 208 -6.96 -5.89 -10.00
C LEU A 208 -7.54 -5.03 -11.13
N THR A 209 -8.83 -5.13 -11.47
CA THR A 209 -9.45 -4.24 -12.49
C THR A 209 -9.27 -2.76 -12.17
N GLY A 210 -9.34 -2.38 -10.90
CA GLY A 210 -9.12 -1.00 -10.44
C GLY A 210 -7.69 -0.49 -10.60
N TYR A 211 -6.72 -1.39 -10.73
CA TYR A 211 -5.30 -1.06 -10.86
C TYR A 211 -4.81 -1.10 -12.31
N VAL A 212 -5.27 -2.07 -13.11
CA VAL A 212 -4.84 -2.16 -14.52
C VAL A 212 -5.29 -0.99 -15.37
N ILE A 213 -6.34 -0.27 -14.99
CA ILE A 213 -6.76 0.97 -15.65
C ILE A 213 -5.80 2.14 -15.40
N LEU A 214 -4.89 2.03 -14.43
CA LEU A 214 -3.96 3.09 -14.05
C LEU A 214 -2.63 2.93 -14.81
N PRO A 215 -2.20 3.92 -15.62
CA PRO A 215 -0.99 3.82 -16.45
C PRO A 215 0.29 3.55 -15.65
N ASN A 216 0.40 4.10 -14.44
CA ASN A 216 1.57 3.89 -13.58
C ASN A 216 1.75 2.42 -13.17
N TYR A 217 0.67 1.67 -12.94
CA TYR A 217 0.72 0.24 -12.64
C TYR A 217 1.07 -0.57 -13.89
N ARG A 218 0.44 -0.31 -15.04
CA ARG A 218 0.80 -0.99 -16.29
C ARG A 218 2.27 -0.77 -16.65
N ASN A 219 2.78 0.46 -16.49
CA ASN A 219 4.20 0.76 -16.71
C ASN A 219 5.12 0.02 -15.73
N TYR A 220 4.68 -0.19 -14.49
CA TYR A 220 5.42 -1.01 -13.55
C TYR A 220 5.45 -2.48 -13.99
N TRP A 221 4.31 -3.07 -14.33
CA TRP A 221 4.25 -4.48 -14.74
C TRP A 221 4.95 -4.73 -16.10
N ARG A 222 4.94 -3.77 -17.03
CA ARG A 222 5.80 -3.84 -18.21
C ARG A 222 7.29 -3.94 -17.84
N ALA A 223 7.74 -3.10 -16.92
CA ALA A 223 9.12 -3.13 -16.44
C ALA A 223 9.45 -4.43 -15.66
N ALA A 224 8.45 -5.09 -15.09
CA ALA A 224 8.57 -6.39 -14.44
C ALA A 224 8.55 -7.58 -15.41
N GLY A 225 8.42 -7.34 -16.74
CA GLY A 225 8.47 -8.39 -17.76
C GLY A 225 7.12 -8.84 -18.32
N TYR A 226 6.02 -8.11 -18.02
CA TYR A 226 4.65 -8.40 -18.46
C TYR A 226 4.21 -7.45 -19.57
N VAL A 227 5.06 -7.28 -20.60
CA VAL A 227 4.81 -6.33 -21.70
C VAL A 227 3.58 -6.75 -22.49
N GLU A 228 3.51 -8.00 -22.93
CA GLU A 228 2.42 -8.53 -23.77
C GLU A 228 1.07 -8.47 -23.04
N GLU A 229 1.04 -8.84 -21.76
CA GLU A 229 -0.18 -8.78 -20.95
C GLU A 229 -0.66 -7.32 -20.78
N MET A 230 0.25 -6.39 -20.54
CA MET A 230 -0.11 -4.99 -20.37
C MET A 230 -0.54 -4.33 -21.68
N ASP A 231 0.03 -4.72 -22.82
CA ASP A 231 -0.38 -4.25 -24.13
C ASP A 231 -1.77 -4.79 -24.51
N ALA A 232 -2.06 -6.06 -24.20
CA ALA A 232 -3.39 -6.64 -24.40
C ALA A 232 -4.45 -5.92 -23.55
N LEU A 233 -4.16 -5.67 -22.26
CA LEU A 233 -5.06 -4.91 -21.37
C LEU A 233 -5.25 -3.47 -21.83
N GLU A 234 -4.21 -2.80 -22.33
CA GLU A 234 -4.31 -1.44 -22.86
C GLU A 234 -5.17 -1.39 -24.14
N GLY A 235 -5.04 -2.38 -25.01
CA GLY A 235 -5.92 -2.55 -26.17
C GLY A 235 -7.40 -2.70 -25.78
N VAL A 236 -7.69 -3.48 -24.74
CA VAL A 236 -9.05 -3.61 -24.18
C VAL A 236 -9.55 -2.28 -23.63
N ILE A 237 -8.73 -1.54 -22.87
CA ILE A 237 -9.10 -0.23 -22.31
C ILE A 237 -9.44 0.76 -23.43
N ALA A 238 -8.66 0.77 -24.51
CA ALA A 238 -8.84 1.70 -25.62
C ALA A 238 -10.07 1.40 -26.49
N SER A 239 -10.48 0.12 -26.61
CA SER A 239 -11.50 -0.33 -27.55
C SER A 239 -12.85 -0.70 -26.92
N THR A 240 -12.98 -0.66 -25.59
CA THR A 240 -14.15 -1.18 -24.89
C THR A 240 -14.96 -0.08 -24.22
N ALA A 241 -16.28 -0.11 -24.40
CA ALA A 241 -17.21 0.77 -23.67
C ALA A 241 -17.16 0.50 -22.17
N LYS A 242 -17.40 1.55 -21.37
CA LYS A 242 -17.23 1.55 -19.90
C LYS A 242 -18.02 0.44 -19.21
N GLU A 243 -19.20 0.13 -19.72
CA GLU A 243 -20.13 -0.85 -19.14
C GLU A 243 -19.60 -2.29 -19.24
N ALA A 244 -18.87 -2.62 -20.33
CA ALA A 244 -18.31 -3.95 -20.57
C ALA A 244 -16.82 -4.05 -20.18
N LEU A 245 -16.20 -2.93 -19.75
CA LEU A 245 -14.75 -2.86 -19.56
C LEU A 245 -14.26 -3.82 -18.48
N ALA A 246 -14.93 -3.87 -17.34
CA ALA A 246 -14.48 -4.71 -16.23
C ALA A 246 -14.48 -6.21 -16.59
N GLU A 247 -15.52 -6.68 -17.27
CA GLU A 247 -15.64 -8.07 -17.70
C GLU A 247 -14.54 -8.45 -18.72
N LYS A 248 -14.30 -7.58 -19.72
CA LYS A 248 -13.25 -7.81 -20.70
C LYS A 248 -11.85 -7.77 -20.08
N LEU A 249 -11.59 -6.87 -19.15
CA LEU A 249 -10.32 -6.85 -18.42
C LEU A 249 -10.09 -8.16 -17.66
N ILE A 250 -11.10 -8.65 -16.92
CA ILE A 250 -11.04 -9.91 -16.19
C ILE A 250 -10.71 -11.08 -17.13
N ALA A 251 -11.36 -11.15 -18.29
CA ALA A 251 -11.13 -12.19 -19.28
C ALA A 251 -9.74 -12.14 -19.95
N THR A 252 -9.10 -10.95 -19.98
CA THR A 252 -7.79 -10.76 -20.62
C THR A 252 -6.62 -11.03 -19.67
N MET A 253 -6.83 -10.96 -18.35
CA MET A 253 -5.78 -11.16 -17.34
C MET A 253 -5.25 -12.60 -17.35
N SER A 254 -3.96 -12.81 -17.68
CA SER A 254 -3.32 -14.12 -17.64
C SER A 254 -3.10 -14.63 -16.22
N ASP A 255 -3.13 -15.96 -16.04
CA ASP A 255 -2.80 -16.56 -14.73
C ASP A 255 -1.34 -16.31 -14.36
N ARG A 256 -0.42 -16.30 -15.34
CA ARG A 256 1.01 -16.04 -15.14
C ARG A 256 1.25 -14.71 -14.40
N TRP A 257 0.66 -13.63 -14.90
CA TRP A 257 0.78 -12.31 -14.30
C TRP A 257 0.01 -12.21 -12.97
N LEU A 258 -1.20 -12.79 -12.93
CA LEU A 258 -2.05 -12.76 -11.74
C LEU A 258 -1.37 -13.41 -10.54
N ASP A 259 -0.79 -14.61 -10.71
CA ASP A 259 -0.16 -15.38 -9.65
C ASP A 259 1.17 -14.77 -9.17
N ASP A 260 1.79 -13.91 -9.98
CA ASP A 260 2.98 -13.14 -9.58
C ASP A 260 2.65 -11.87 -8.79
N CYS A 261 1.41 -11.37 -8.89
CA CYS A 261 0.96 -10.15 -8.22
C CYS A 261 -0.02 -10.41 -7.07
N THR A 262 -0.54 -11.63 -6.95
CA THR A 262 -1.56 -12.02 -5.96
C THR A 262 -1.28 -13.41 -5.39
N ILE A 263 -1.99 -13.75 -4.32
CA ILE A 263 -1.97 -15.12 -3.79
C ILE A 263 -3.41 -15.67 -3.82
N SER A 264 -3.58 -16.81 -4.51
CA SER A 264 -4.87 -17.49 -4.64
C SER A 264 -4.71 -18.97 -4.29
N GLY A 265 -5.55 -19.53 -3.46
CA GLY A 265 -5.55 -20.98 -3.19
C GLY A 265 -5.89 -21.35 -1.75
N SER A 266 -5.63 -22.61 -1.39
CA SER A 266 -5.90 -23.14 -0.06
C SER A 266 -5.13 -22.40 1.03
N ALA A 267 -5.58 -22.53 2.28
CA ALA A 267 -4.92 -21.93 3.44
C ALA A 267 -3.45 -22.36 3.57
N SER A 268 -3.12 -23.63 3.25
CA SER A 268 -1.74 -24.12 3.24
C SER A 268 -0.90 -23.43 2.17
N HIS A 269 -1.41 -23.31 0.95
CA HIS A 269 -0.73 -22.60 -0.13
C HIS A 269 -0.48 -21.13 0.20
N VAL A 270 -1.49 -20.44 0.74
CA VAL A 270 -1.35 -19.03 1.12
C VAL A 270 -0.29 -18.86 2.22
N ARG A 271 -0.28 -19.74 3.23
CA ARG A 271 0.74 -19.72 4.29
C ARG A 271 2.17 -19.91 3.75
N ASP A 272 2.33 -20.81 2.78
CA ASP A 272 3.65 -21.13 2.21
C ASP A 272 4.17 -20.03 1.27
N ARG A 273 3.27 -19.12 0.83
CA ARG A 273 3.58 -18.00 -0.08
C ARG A 273 3.81 -16.67 0.64
N LEU A 274 3.30 -16.51 1.87
CA LEU A 274 3.48 -15.33 2.71
C LEU A 274 4.74 -15.44 3.57
#